data_3a5c1b8316e4fc3e6a94b67a0afd7732
#
_entry.id   3a5c1b8316e4fc3e6a94b67a0afd7732
#
_cell.length_a   1.000
_cell.length_b   1.000
_cell.length_c   1.000
_cell.angle_alpha   90.00
_cell.angle_beta   90.00
_cell.angle_gamma   90.00
#
_symmetry.space_group_name_H-M   'P 1'
#
loop_
_entity.id
_entity.type
_entity.pdbx_description
1 polymer ?
#
loop_
_entity_poly.entity_id
_entity_poly.type
_entity_poly.pdbx_seq_one_letter_code
_entity_poly.pdbx_strand_id
1 'polypeptide(L)'
;MARNDGIDRTVARHQDIETADDLAKVQEHNEREKDSYSNQDIVPERSSLNIHFKEPTAGYEEMFTQMEQDKVISTRGLKADAVKYGELVFDVNSAYFYNHGGYEFAKQFYADAYK
;
A
#
# COMPACT_ATOMS: atom_id res chain seq x y z
N MET A 1 -10.83 6.05 7.16
CA MET A 1 -12.25 6.39 7.21
C MET A 1 -12.49 7.79 6.67
N ALA A 2 -13.43 7.92 5.75
CA ALA A 2 -13.74 9.21 5.16
C ALA A 2 -14.51 10.10 6.14
N ARG A 3 -14.18 11.40 6.15
CA ARG A 3 -14.92 12.41 6.89
C ARG A 3 -15.42 13.47 5.90
N ASN A 4 -16.65 13.89 6.08
CA ASN A 4 -17.26 14.92 5.23
C ASN A 4 -17.75 16.08 6.09
N ASP A 5 -16.82 16.77 6.74
CA ASP A 5 -17.07 17.90 7.65
C ASP A 5 -16.56 19.22 7.08
N GLY A 6 -16.25 19.26 5.79
CA GLY A 6 -15.73 20.45 5.12
C GLY A 6 -14.25 20.72 5.36
N ILE A 7 -13.55 19.81 6.04
CA ILE A 7 -12.12 19.94 6.31
C ILE A 7 -11.36 18.88 5.52
N ASP A 8 -10.45 19.33 4.65
CA ASP A 8 -9.57 18.42 3.92
C ASP A 8 -8.42 17.99 4.84
N ARG A 9 -8.18 16.68 4.88
CA ARG A 9 -7.14 16.09 5.72
C ARG A 9 -6.26 15.17 4.92
N THR A 10 -4.97 15.22 5.19
CA THR A 10 -4.00 14.28 4.64
C THR A 10 -3.18 13.68 5.76
N VAL A 11 -2.78 12.43 5.58
CA VAL A 11 -1.91 11.71 6.50
C VAL A 11 -0.86 10.97 5.70
N ALA A 12 0.39 11.09 6.12
CA ALA A 12 1.47 10.23 5.63
C ALA A 12 2.04 9.50 6.84
N ARG A 13 2.13 8.19 6.77
CA ARG A 13 2.64 7.38 7.88
C ARG A 13 3.50 6.25 7.37
N HIS A 14 4.48 5.88 8.18
CA HIS A 14 5.36 4.75 7.93
C HIS A 14 5.13 3.71 9.01
N GLN A 15 5.14 2.45 8.62
CA GLN A 15 5.04 1.31 9.53
C GLN A 15 6.10 0.29 9.18
N ASP A 16 6.87 -0.15 10.18
CA ASP A 16 7.80 -1.25 10.02
C ASP A 16 7.03 -2.57 9.91
N ILE A 17 7.46 -3.42 8.99
CA ILE A 17 6.94 -4.77 8.84
C ILE A 17 8.01 -5.70 9.38
N GLU A 18 7.79 -6.27 10.56
CA GLU A 18 8.84 -6.91 11.35
C GLU A 18 9.21 -8.31 10.88
N THR A 19 8.22 -9.07 10.38
CA THR A 19 8.41 -10.48 10.02
C THR A 19 7.91 -10.78 8.62
N ALA A 20 8.35 -11.92 8.06
CA ALA A 20 7.82 -12.41 6.79
C ALA A 20 6.33 -12.73 6.87
N ASP A 21 5.83 -13.20 8.02
CA ASP A 21 4.41 -13.43 8.23
C ASP A 21 3.62 -12.14 8.17
N ASP A 22 4.14 -11.06 8.78
CA ASP A 22 3.51 -9.75 8.72
C ASP A 22 3.51 -9.21 7.28
N LEU A 23 4.59 -9.44 6.54
CA LEU A 23 4.67 -9.07 5.12
C LEU A 23 3.61 -9.81 4.30
N ALA A 24 3.39 -11.10 4.56
CA ALA A 24 2.36 -11.89 3.88
C ALA A 24 0.96 -11.34 4.18
N LYS A 25 0.70 -10.91 5.40
CA LYS A 25 -0.59 -10.29 5.77
C LYS A 25 -0.81 -8.96 5.06
N VAL A 26 0.24 -8.14 4.93
CA VAL A 26 0.17 -6.89 4.19
C VAL A 26 -0.13 -7.16 2.72
N GLN A 27 0.50 -8.18 2.13
CA GLN A 27 0.24 -8.60 0.77
C GLN A 27 -1.23 -9.01 0.57
N GLU A 28 -1.76 -9.87 1.44
CA GLU A 28 -3.15 -10.31 1.36
C GLU A 28 -4.12 -9.13 1.35
N HIS A 29 -3.85 -8.14 2.20
CA HIS A 29 -4.68 -6.94 2.28
C HIS A 29 -4.54 -6.07 1.02
N ASN A 30 -3.31 -5.76 0.63
CA ASN A 30 -3.04 -4.86 -0.48
C ASN A 30 -3.49 -5.43 -1.82
N GLU A 31 -3.32 -6.74 -2.01
CA GLU A 31 -3.67 -7.41 -3.27
C GLU A 31 -5.09 -7.99 -3.26
N ARG A 32 -5.86 -7.73 -2.20
CA ARG A 32 -7.25 -8.22 -2.05
C ARG A 32 -7.36 -9.73 -2.20
N GLU A 33 -6.47 -10.45 -1.51
CA GLU A 33 -6.42 -11.92 -1.58
C GLU A 33 -7.35 -12.60 -0.57
N LYS A 34 -7.99 -11.83 0.32
CA LYS A 34 -8.91 -12.37 1.31
C LYS A 34 -10.33 -12.46 0.76
N ASP A 35 -11.08 -13.47 1.23
CA ASP A 35 -12.50 -13.62 0.91
C ASP A 35 -13.39 -12.60 1.63
N SER A 36 -12.97 -12.16 2.82
CA SER A 36 -13.71 -11.18 3.60
C SER A 36 -12.76 -10.27 4.39
N TYR A 37 -13.25 -9.08 4.73
CA TYR A 37 -12.48 -8.07 5.42
C TYR A 37 -13.26 -7.52 6.61
N SER A 38 -12.57 -7.35 7.77
CA SER A 38 -13.17 -6.73 8.94
C SER A 38 -13.29 -5.21 8.81
N ASN A 39 -12.47 -4.59 7.96
CA ASN A 39 -12.55 -3.15 7.71
C ASN A 39 -13.75 -2.86 6.79
N GLN A 40 -14.72 -2.11 7.33
CA GLN A 40 -15.95 -1.77 6.60
C GLN A 40 -15.73 -0.79 5.43
N ASP A 41 -14.58 -0.11 5.40
CA ASP A 41 -14.25 0.81 4.30
C ASP A 41 -13.82 0.06 3.04
N ILE A 42 -13.54 -1.25 3.14
CA ILE A 42 -13.19 -2.08 1.99
C ILE A 42 -14.46 -2.59 1.33
N VAL A 43 -14.62 -2.27 0.05
CA VAL A 43 -15.74 -2.73 -0.78
C VAL A 43 -15.17 -3.66 -1.84
N PRO A 44 -15.28 -5.00 -1.67
CA PRO A 44 -14.65 -5.97 -2.58
C PRO A 44 -15.06 -5.79 -4.05
N GLU A 45 -16.31 -5.41 -4.30
CA GLU A 45 -16.82 -5.20 -5.66
C GLU A 45 -16.13 -4.05 -6.39
N ARG A 46 -15.47 -3.16 -5.65
CA ARG A 46 -14.72 -2.02 -6.21
C ARG A 46 -13.22 -2.29 -6.32
N SER A 47 -12.76 -3.50 -6.00
CA SER A 47 -11.34 -3.82 -6.06
C SER A 47 -10.77 -3.69 -7.48
N SER A 48 -11.60 -3.83 -8.51
CA SER A 48 -11.19 -3.60 -9.90
C SER A 48 -10.79 -2.15 -10.19
N LEU A 49 -11.18 -1.21 -9.33
CA LEU A 49 -10.78 0.20 -9.44
C LEU A 49 -9.42 0.48 -8.82
N ASN A 50 -8.85 -0.47 -8.08
CA ASN A 50 -7.51 -0.35 -7.51
C ASN A 50 -6.47 -0.37 -8.62
N ILE A 51 -5.43 0.45 -8.46
CA ILE A 51 -4.40 0.62 -9.48
C ILE A 51 -3.05 0.28 -8.87
N HIS A 52 -2.27 -0.52 -9.58
CA HIS A 52 -0.86 -0.72 -9.29
C HIS A 52 -0.04 0.16 -10.23
N PHE A 53 0.61 1.18 -9.71
CA PHE A 53 1.54 1.99 -10.52
C PHE A 53 2.79 1.21 -10.88
N LYS A 54 3.09 0.19 -10.07
CA LYS A 54 4.09 -0.82 -10.37
C LYS A 54 3.51 -2.17 -9.96
N GLU A 55 3.19 -2.99 -10.97
CA GLU A 55 2.62 -4.32 -10.73
C GLU A 55 3.63 -5.23 -10.03
N PRO A 56 3.22 -5.96 -8.98
CA PRO A 56 4.06 -6.99 -8.42
C PRO A 56 4.18 -8.16 -9.40
N THR A 57 5.40 -8.67 -9.55
CA THR A 57 5.68 -9.81 -10.44
C THR A 57 5.62 -11.15 -9.72
N ALA A 58 5.55 -11.13 -8.40
CA ALA A 58 5.52 -12.31 -7.53
C ALA A 58 5.01 -11.90 -6.16
N GLY A 59 4.95 -12.83 -5.21
CA GLY A 59 4.69 -12.50 -3.81
C GLY A 59 5.75 -11.55 -3.25
N TYR A 60 5.40 -10.78 -2.24
CA TYR A 60 6.28 -9.75 -1.72
C TYR A 60 7.60 -10.30 -1.18
N GLU A 61 7.54 -11.42 -0.44
CA GLU A 61 8.75 -12.06 0.07
C GLU A 61 9.62 -12.59 -1.06
N GLU A 62 9.01 -13.20 -2.07
CA GLU A 62 9.71 -13.70 -3.23
C GLU A 62 10.37 -12.57 -4.01
N MET A 63 9.68 -11.45 -4.20
CA MET A 63 10.27 -10.26 -4.85
C MET A 63 11.47 -9.74 -4.08
N PHE A 64 11.39 -9.70 -2.74
CA PHE A 64 12.50 -9.28 -1.89
C PHE A 64 13.72 -10.19 -2.10
N THR A 65 13.50 -11.51 -2.10
CA THR A 65 14.56 -12.49 -2.35
C THR A 65 15.18 -12.30 -3.74
N GLN A 66 14.34 -12.04 -4.74
CA GLN A 66 14.82 -11.80 -6.10
C GLN A 66 15.68 -10.53 -6.18
N MET A 67 15.28 -9.48 -5.48
CA MET A 67 16.05 -8.24 -5.43
C MET A 67 17.43 -8.45 -4.77
N GLU A 68 17.50 -9.31 -3.76
CA GLU A 68 18.79 -9.68 -3.16
C GLU A 68 19.67 -10.44 -4.16
N GLN A 69 19.09 -11.41 -4.89
CA GLN A 69 19.81 -12.21 -5.89
C GLN A 69 20.30 -11.33 -7.04
N ASP A 70 19.51 -10.37 -7.45
CA ASP A 70 19.86 -9.43 -8.52
C ASP A 70 20.78 -8.30 -8.05
N LYS A 71 21.14 -8.28 -6.77
CA LYS A 71 22.01 -7.28 -6.14
C LYS A 71 21.45 -5.84 -6.21
N VAL A 72 20.13 -5.70 -6.36
CA VAL A 72 19.44 -4.42 -6.25
C VAL A 72 19.44 -3.93 -4.82
N ILE A 73 19.32 -4.87 -3.86
CA ILE A 73 19.40 -4.60 -2.43
C ILE A 73 20.42 -5.58 -1.82
N SER A 74 20.90 -5.24 -0.63
CA SER A 74 21.82 -6.08 0.13
C SER A 74 21.40 -6.14 1.58
N THR A 75 21.35 -7.35 2.13
CA THR A 75 21.11 -7.59 3.55
C THR A 75 22.38 -7.97 4.27
N ARG A 76 23.53 -7.84 3.62
CA ARG A 76 24.83 -8.18 4.19
C ARG A 76 25.09 -7.37 5.46
N GLY A 77 25.45 -8.06 6.53
CA GLY A 77 25.74 -7.43 7.83
C GLY A 77 24.51 -7.16 8.68
N LEU A 78 23.30 -7.44 8.20
CA LEU A 78 22.11 -7.31 9.01
C LEU A 78 21.97 -8.47 9.99
N LYS A 79 21.51 -8.15 11.21
CA LYS A 79 21.17 -9.16 12.19
C LYS A 79 19.91 -9.91 11.77
N ALA A 80 19.73 -11.13 12.27
CA ALA A 80 18.57 -11.96 11.94
C ALA A 80 17.24 -11.30 12.30
N ASP A 81 17.22 -10.50 13.37
CA ASP A 81 16.03 -9.80 13.86
C ASP A 81 15.89 -8.37 13.32
N ALA A 82 16.75 -7.95 12.37
CA ALA A 82 16.67 -6.62 11.79
C ALA A 82 15.38 -6.45 10.98
N VAL A 83 14.76 -5.28 11.09
CA VAL A 83 13.60 -4.92 10.27
C VAL A 83 14.06 -4.68 8.84
N LYS A 84 13.50 -5.42 7.88
CA LYS A 84 13.89 -5.39 6.46
C LYS A 84 12.85 -4.76 5.56
N TYR A 85 11.62 -4.59 6.05
CA TYR A 85 10.48 -4.13 5.24
C TYR A 85 9.81 -2.95 5.92
N GLY A 86 9.19 -2.12 5.12
CA GLY A 86 8.37 -1.03 5.61
C GLY A 86 7.22 -0.75 4.67
N GLU A 87 6.20 -0.09 5.20
CA GLU A 87 5.05 0.37 4.42
C GLU A 87 4.90 1.87 4.63
N LEU A 88 4.75 2.61 3.55
CA LEU A 88 4.47 4.04 3.57
C LEU A 88 3.05 4.25 3.03
N VAL A 89 2.21 4.88 3.84
CA VAL A 89 0.81 5.10 3.49
C VAL A 89 0.52 6.60 3.41
N PHE A 90 -0.09 7.01 2.32
CA PHE A 90 -0.63 8.36 2.15
C PHE A 90 -2.14 8.26 2.11
N ASP A 91 -2.80 8.96 3.01
CA ASP A 91 -4.26 8.96 3.12
C ASP A 91 -4.79 10.39 2.95
N VAL A 92 -5.81 10.54 2.13
CA VAL A 92 -6.45 11.82 1.85
C VAL A 92 -7.94 11.67 2.03
N ASN A 93 -8.58 12.66 2.65
CA ASN A 93 -10.01 12.69 2.85
C ASN A 93 -10.77 12.52 1.52
N SER A 94 -11.68 11.55 1.44
CA SER A 94 -12.43 11.25 0.22
C SER A 94 -13.20 12.45 -0.32
N ALA A 95 -13.72 13.30 0.55
CA ALA A 95 -14.46 14.49 0.13
C ALA A 95 -13.60 15.43 -0.72
N TYR A 96 -12.30 15.51 -0.43
CA TYR A 96 -11.37 16.32 -1.24
C TYR A 96 -11.40 15.85 -2.70
N PHE A 97 -11.33 14.55 -2.92
CA PHE A 97 -11.34 14.00 -4.29
C PHE A 97 -12.67 14.24 -4.98
N TYR A 98 -13.79 14.01 -4.29
CA TYR A 98 -15.11 14.26 -4.87
C TYR A 98 -15.31 15.71 -5.27
N ASN A 99 -14.77 16.65 -4.50
CA ASN A 99 -14.88 18.08 -4.77
C ASN A 99 -13.94 18.57 -5.88
N HIS A 100 -12.96 17.77 -6.30
CA HIS A 100 -11.92 18.17 -7.25
C HIS A 100 -11.88 17.30 -8.51
N GLY A 101 -12.89 16.47 -8.78
CA GLY A 101 -12.96 15.68 -9.99
C GLY A 101 -13.17 14.19 -9.79
N GLY A 102 -13.32 13.73 -8.56
CA GLY A 102 -13.65 12.34 -8.24
C GLY A 102 -12.51 11.37 -8.50
N TYR A 103 -12.85 10.19 -9.03
CA TYR A 103 -11.90 9.09 -9.22
C TYR A 103 -10.72 9.47 -10.13
N GLU A 104 -10.98 10.15 -11.22
CA GLU A 104 -9.91 10.54 -12.16
C GLU A 104 -8.91 11.50 -11.51
N PHE A 105 -9.39 12.43 -10.69
CA PHE A 105 -8.51 13.32 -9.93
C PHE A 105 -7.70 12.55 -8.89
N ALA A 106 -8.33 11.63 -8.16
CA ALA A 106 -7.66 10.80 -7.17
C ALA A 106 -6.55 9.96 -7.83
N LYS A 107 -6.85 9.36 -8.97
CA LYS A 107 -5.90 8.57 -9.73
C LYS A 107 -4.67 9.38 -10.12
N GLN A 108 -4.86 10.58 -10.63
CA GLN A 108 -3.76 11.47 -11.01
C GLN A 108 -2.97 11.95 -9.78
N PHE A 109 -3.66 12.26 -8.69
CA PHE A 109 -3.04 12.66 -7.44
C PHE A 109 -2.04 11.61 -6.94
N TYR A 110 -2.47 10.36 -6.87
CA TYR A 110 -1.61 9.29 -6.40
C TYR A 110 -0.53 8.91 -7.42
N ALA A 111 -0.79 9.04 -8.71
CA ALA A 111 0.23 8.84 -9.72
C ALA A 111 1.37 9.86 -9.55
N ASP A 112 1.03 11.12 -9.29
CA ASP A 112 2.02 12.17 -9.04
C ASP A 112 2.77 11.93 -7.72
N ALA A 113 2.10 11.47 -6.68
CA ALA A 113 2.73 11.13 -5.41
C ALA A 113 3.71 9.97 -5.53
N TYR A 114 3.43 9.02 -6.41
CA TYR A 114 4.29 7.85 -6.63
C TYR A 114 5.62 8.21 -7.30
N LYS A 115 5.65 9.23 -8.10
CA LYS A 115 6.88 9.64 -8.81
C LYS A 115 8.02 10.11 -7.84
#